data_29b821608c12a20208ac525be35fa59f
#
_entry.id   29b821608c12a20208ac525be35fa59f
#
_cell.length_a   1.000
_cell.length_b   1.000
_cell.length_c   1.000
_cell.angle_alpha   90.00
_cell.angle_beta   90.00
_cell.angle_gamma   90.00
#
_symmetry.space_group_name_H-M   'P 1'
#
loop_
_entity.id
_entity.type
_entity.pdbx_description
1 polymer ?
#
loop_
_entity_poly.entity_id
_entity_poly.type
_entity_poly.pdbx_seq_one_letter_code
_entity_poly.pdbx_strand_id
1 'polypeptide(L)'
;MDRDHGRGVAARGRRYRDRSAHAGRGAGGGWLNGRRPFVVLAAVVAALLVANAVGEAQAQRLLTVSGARRTAAVSVAVGKTEDLRVDSPFNEITVGDSEVADVTPLTDRSLSILGKKIGTTRVSIYGEEKRLVGIFDVEVSYDVSRLAVELRHITGGGIRVASVNGRIMLSGMSPDASTLDKAVVIARQFAPDIINAVQVMQPQQVLLEVRFVEASRQAGRELGVQWNSFGKNTLTNIGSQVPANQLPVTQPFGPFQQPGTQLGGQNVLPNRIPISPIVAAGVLSGTSPFGFLLGSLSRGALSIDVAINALEEKGLIRSLAEPNLVALSGDTASFLAGGEYPIPVPGSLGTVGIEYKKYGVGLAFTPTVLRDGLINLRIVPEVSELDKSNPVVIAGYSIPPLTVRTASTTVELRDGQSFVIGGLLQNKSTTAQQQLPWLGDVPVLGALFRSAQYQKNETDLAIIVTPRIVRPTRPGDPVRTPLDNTLPANDADLFLMGKNEITPAEARLAVGHQRPFVGHMLDLRKEGANVVEVKN
;
A
#
# COMPACT_ATOMS: atom_id res chain seq x y z
N MET A 1 -9.26 -0.78 -60.28
CA MET A 1 -10.21 -1.85 -60.61
C MET A 1 -10.85 -2.19 -59.28
N ASP A 2 -11.80 -1.46 -58.86
CA ASP A 2 -13.21 -1.38 -59.24
C ASP A 2 -14.07 -2.40 -58.48
N ARG A 3 -15.02 -1.79 -57.74
CA ARG A 3 -16.37 -2.15 -57.28
C ARG A 3 -16.49 -2.81 -55.92
N ASP A 4 -16.96 -2.11 -54.89
CA ASP A 4 -18.30 -1.49 -54.63
C ASP A 4 -19.40 -2.52 -54.35
N HIS A 5 -20.02 -2.37 -53.18
CA HIS A 5 -21.40 -2.65 -52.72
C HIS A 5 -21.37 -2.85 -51.19
N GLY A 6 -21.91 -2.03 -50.34
CA GLY A 6 -23.07 -1.16 -50.31
C GLY A 6 -24.30 -1.84 -49.70
N ARG A 7 -24.74 -1.37 -48.47
CA ARG A 7 -26.08 -1.35 -47.82
C ARG A 7 -25.90 -1.45 -46.32
N GLY A 8 -26.23 -0.54 -45.41
CA GLY A 8 -27.32 0.41 -45.38
C GLY A 8 -28.53 -0.12 -44.61
N VAL A 9 -28.70 0.25 -43.31
CA VAL A 9 -30.00 0.33 -42.59
C VAL A 9 -29.71 1.18 -41.34
N ALA A 10 -30.09 2.46 -41.29
CA ALA A 10 -31.30 3.15 -40.87
C ALA A 10 -31.53 3.12 -39.32
N ALA A 11 -31.18 4.15 -38.64
CA ALA A 11 -31.90 5.26 -38.01
C ALA A 11 -33.24 4.92 -37.34
N ARG A 12 -33.32 5.19 -36.04
CA ARG A 12 -34.54 5.70 -35.38
C ARG A 12 -34.17 6.64 -34.23
N GLY A 13 -34.36 7.93 -34.50
CA GLY A 13 -34.43 9.00 -33.52
C GLY A 13 -35.75 8.95 -32.75
N ARG A 14 -35.70 9.38 -31.50
CA ARG A 14 -36.88 9.89 -30.80
C ARG A 14 -36.58 11.29 -30.27
N ARG A 15 -37.23 12.25 -30.98
CA ARG A 15 -37.50 13.63 -30.51
C ARG A 15 -38.46 13.53 -29.33
N TYR A 16 -38.25 14.31 -28.29
CA TYR A 16 -39.33 14.73 -27.39
C TYR A 16 -39.45 16.26 -27.41
N ARG A 17 -40.69 16.63 -27.57
CA ARG A 17 -41.26 17.92 -27.95
C ARG A 17 -41.25 18.93 -26.81
N ASP A 18 -40.93 20.12 -27.22
CA ASP A 18 -41.29 21.43 -26.70
C ASP A 18 -42.81 21.58 -26.46
N ARG A 19 -43.23 22.20 -25.41
CA ARG A 19 -44.55 22.83 -25.26
C ARG A 19 -44.43 24.12 -24.46
N SER A 20 -44.52 25.18 -25.21
CA SER A 20 -44.79 26.56 -24.84
C SER A 20 -46.26 26.80 -24.42
N ALA A 21 -46.44 27.86 -23.67
CA ALA A 21 -47.47 28.90 -23.70
C ALA A 21 -48.79 28.67 -22.95
N HIS A 22 -49.13 29.63 -22.12
CA HIS A 22 -50.24 30.62 -22.17
C HIS A 22 -50.27 31.38 -20.84
N ALA A 23 -50.05 32.68 -20.76
CA ALA A 23 -50.95 33.81 -21.07
C ALA A 23 -52.16 33.91 -20.07
N GLY A 24 -52.17 34.99 -19.32
CA GLY A 24 -53.28 35.42 -18.47
C GLY A 24 -53.09 36.86 -18.00
N ARG A 25 -53.75 37.77 -18.65
CA ARG A 25 -53.90 39.22 -18.41
C ARG A 25 -54.64 39.52 -17.13
N GLY A 26 -54.40 40.70 -16.54
CA GLY A 26 -55.27 41.33 -15.56
C GLY A 26 -54.78 42.74 -15.21
N ALA A 27 -55.44 43.73 -15.67
CA ALA A 27 -55.25 45.16 -15.70
C ALA A 27 -55.66 45.85 -14.40
N GLY A 28 -55.23 47.13 -14.28
CA GLY A 28 -55.77 48.17 -13.38
C GLY A 28 -54.62 48.80 -12.57
N GLY A 29 -54.18 49.96 -12.80
CA GLY A 29 -54.78 51.27 -12.94
C GLY A 29 -54.49 52.11 -11.70
N GLY A 30 -53.76 53.20 -11.84
CA GLY A 30 -53.62 54.15 -10.73
C GLY A 30 -52.38 55.07 -10.87
N TRP A 31 -52.62 56.17 -11.50
CA TRP A 31 -51.75 57.39 -11.57
C TRP A 31 -51.56 58.00 -10.16
N LEU A 32 -50.37 58.53 -9.88
CA LEU A 32 -50.13 59.95 -9.48
C LEU A 32 -48.68 60.18 -9.01
N ASN A 33 -48.04 61.07 -9.72
CA ASN A 33 -47.16 62.21 -9.27
C ASN A 33 -46.06 61.84 -8.22
N GLY A 34 -44.77 62.01 -8.48
CA GLY A 34 -44.17 63.28 -8.90
C GLY A 34 -43.05 63.61 -7.92
N ARG A 35 -41.85 63.77 -8.42
CA ARG A 35 -40.74 64.57 -7.83
C ARG A 35 -40.22 64.15 -6.45
N ARG A 36 -39.09 63.38 -6.44
CA ARG A 36 -37.90 63.68 -5.59
C ARG A 36 -36.86 62.52 -5.61
N PRO A 37 -36.08 62.32 -6.67
CA PRO A 37 -34.90 61.43 -6.55
C PRO A 37 -33.59 62.21 -6.23
N PHE A 38 -33.57 63.54 -6.23
CA PHE A 38 -32.30 64.25 -6.07
C PHE A 38 -31.88 64.51 -4.61
N VAL A 39 -32.78 64.51 -3.66
CA VAL A 39 -32.44 64.76 -2.24
C VAL A 39 -31.91 63.55 -1.54
N VAL A 40 -32.33 62.35 -1.94
CA VAL A 40 -31.84 61.08 -1.34
C VAL A 40 -30.43 60.77 -1.82
N LEU A 41 -30.10 61.07 -3.07
CA LEU A 41 -28.75 60.84 -3.60
C LEU A 41 -27.70 61.78 -2.96
N ALA A 42 -28.10 63.03 -2.67
CA ALA A 42 -27.21 63.99 -2.00
C ALA A 42 -26.95 63.58 -0.52
N ALA A 43 -27.95 63.06 0.17
CA ALA A 43 -27.80 62.58 1.55
C ALA A 43 -26.90 61.30 1.65
N VAL A 44 -26.97 60.38 0.68
CA VAL A 44 -26.14 59.16 0.63
C VAL A 44 -24.68 59.52 0.28
N VAL A 45 -24.45 60.45 -0.62
CA VAL A 45 -23.10 60.92 -0.97
C VAL A 45 -22.47 61.70 0.19
N ALA A 46 -23.25 62.52 0.92
CA ALA A 46 -22.76 63.21 2.12
C ALA A 46 -22.45 62.23 3.28
N ALA A 47 -23.24 61.17 3.46
CA ALA A 47 -22.97 60.13 4.45
C ALA A 47 -21.73 59.27 4.09
N LEU A 48 -21.47 59.02 2.80
CA LEU A 48 -20.28 58.32 2.32
C LEU A 48 -18.99 59.17 2.42
N LEU A 49 -19.10 60.49 2.30
CA LEU A 49 -17.96 61.40 2.48
C LEU A 49 -17.60 61.62 3.96
N VAL A 50 -18.57 61.54 4.88
CA VAL A 50 -18.31 61.59 6.32
C VAL A 50 -17.74 60.26 6.83
N ALA A 51 -18.10 59.12 6.23
CA ALA A 51 -17.57 57.83 6.60
C ALA A 51 -16.08 57.62 6.17
N ASN A 52 -15.59 58.35 5.17
CA ASN A 52 -14.18 58.33 4.75
C ASN A 52 -13.28 59.33 5.47
N ALA A 53 -13.83 60.18 6.34
CA ALA A 53 -13.05 61.17 7.12
C ALA A 53 -12.73 60.71 8.56
N VAL A 54 -13.16 59.48 8.95
CA VAL A 54 -12.62 58.83 10.14
C VAL A 54 -11.29 58.20 9.74
N GLY A 55 -10.27 59.05 9.61
CA GLY A 55 -8.88 58.62 9.56
C GLY A 55 -8.63 57.65 10.73
N GLU A 56 -7.91 56.59 10.48
CA GLU A 56 -7.36 55.68 11.48
C GLU A 56 -6.63 56.52 12.55
N ALA A 57 -7.36 56.95 13.57
CA ALA A 57 -6.76 57.38 14.82
C ALA A 57 -6.08 56.11 15.35
N GLN A 58 -4.76 56.01 15.19
CA GLN A 58 -3.95 55.04 15.93
C GLN A 58 -4.31 55.23 17.40
N ALA A 59 -5.07 54.29 17.93
CA ALA A 59 -5.48 54.29 19.33
C ALA A 59 -4.23 54.11 20.17
N GLN A 60 -3.66 55.23 20.63
CA GLN A 60 -2.62 55.20 21.65
C GLN A 60 -3.19 54.42 22.84
N ARG A 61 -2.58 53.31 23.16
CA ARG A 61 -2.98 52.46 24.29
C ARG A 61 -2.71 53.24 25.58
N LEU A 62 -3.75 53.80 26.16
CA LEU A 62 -3.65 54.46 27.46
C LEU A 62 -3.54 53.37 28.53
N LEU A 63 -2.34 53.12 29.01
CA LEU A 63 -2.09 52.24 30.16
C LEU A 63 -2.08 53.08 31.43
N THR A 64 -3.17 53.05 32.18
CA THR A 64 -3.28 53.70 33.48
C THR A 64 -2.51 52.90 34.52
N VAL A 65 -1.36 53.42 34.90
CA VAL A 65 -0.59 52.90 36.07
C VAL A 65 -1.00 53.69 37.31
N SER A 66 -2.20 53.44 37.84
CA SER A 66 -2.74 54.16 39.00
C SER A 66 -2.76 53.31 40.26
N GLY A 67 -2.15 53.77 41.25
CA GLY A 67 -2.35 53.49 42.67
C GLY A 67 -1.85 52.15 43.24
N ALA A 68 -2.42 51.02 42.91
CA ALA A 68 -2.12 49.74 43.59
C ALA A 68 -1.35 48.73 42.72
N ARG A 69 -1.32 48.89 41.40
CA ARG A 69 -0.56 47.98 40.50
C ARG A 69 0.46 48.80 39.72
N ARG A 70 1.69 48.79 40.22
CA ARG A 70 2.84 49.46 39.57
C ARG A 70 3.44 48.62 38.43
N THR A 71 2.90 47.43 38.12
CA THR A 71 3.41 46.55 37.07
C THR A 71 2.36 46.33 36.01
N ALA A 72 2.70 46.57 34.73
CA ALA A 72 1.87 46.29 33.58
C ALA A 72 2.63 45.42 32.57
N ALA A 73 1.96 44.44 31.97
CA ALA A 73 2.52 43.63 30.89
C ALA A 73 2.25 44.28 29.53
N VAL A 74 3.29 44.36 28.70
CA VAL A 74 3.25 44.93 27.35
C VAL A 74 3.83 43.93 26.38
N SER A 75 3.07 43.56 25.33
CA SER A 75 3.55 42.68 24.29
C SER A 75 3.84 43.51 23.04
N VAL A 76 5.07 43.39 22.52
CA VAL A 76 5.56 44.10 21.34
C VAL A 76 6.04 43.08 20.31
N ALA A 77 5.65 43.26 19.03
CA ALA A 77 6.15 42.41 17.97
C ALA A 77 7.60 42.76 17.58
N VAL A 78 8.42 41.78 17.26
CA VAL A 78 9.79 42.00 16.77
C VAL A 78 9.78 42.94 15.56
N GLY A 79 10.65 43.97 15.60
CA GLY A 79 10.78 44.96 14.55
C GLY A 79 9.66 46.01 14.49
N LYS A 80 8.77 46.04 15.50
CA LYS A 80 7.70 47.03 15.63
C LYS A 80 7.88 47.85 16.91
N THR A 81 7.28 49.02 16.88
CA THR A 81 7.20 49.91 18.04
C THR A 81 5.79 49.93 18.61
N GLU A 82 5.69 50.01 19.92
CA GLU A 82 4.43 50.21 20.64
C GLU A 82 4.55 51.49 21.49
N ASP A 83 3.65 52.44 21.28
CA ASP A 83 3.66 53.71 21.99
C ASP A 83 2.78 53.63 23.25
N LEU A 84 3.40 53.87 24.40
CA LEU A 84 2.75 53.83 25.70
C LEU A 84 2.67 55.22 26.30
N ARG A 85 1.55 55.51 26.95
CA ARG A 85 1.36 56.74 27.72
C ARG A 85 1.20 56.39 29.20
N VAL A 86 1.96 57.12 30.03
CA VAL A 86 2.01 56.97 31.48
C VAL A 86 1.28 58.16 32.12
N ASP A 87 0.57 57.92 33.22
CA ASP A 87 -0.22 58.99 33.89
C ASP A 87 0.63 60.06 34.59
N SER A 88 1.81 59.67 35.05
CA SER A 88 2.72 60.55 35.80
C SER A 88 3.95 60.88 34.95
N PRO A 89 4.47 62.11 35.10
CA PRO A 89 5.70 62.50 34.39
C PRO A 89 6.90 61.67 34.91
N PHE A 90 7.82 61.35 34.00
CA PHE A 90 9.03 60.59 34.29
C PHE A 90 10.27 61.30 33.71
N ASN A 91 11.43 61.12 34.38
CA ASN A 91 12.68 61.73 33.99
C ASN A 91 13.75 60.69 33.60
N GLU A 92 13.61 59.44 34.08
CA GLU A 92 14.61 58.38 33.85
C GLU A 92 13.92 57.07 33.54
N ILE A 93 14.49 56.33 32.57
CA ILE A 93 14.03 55.00 32.14
C ILE A 93 15.17 54.04 32.23
N THR A 94 14.97 52.87 32.86
CA THR A 94 15.95 51.80 32.94
C THR A 94 15.40 50.56 32.24
N VAL A 95 16.15 50.04 31.29
CA VAL A 95 15.82 48.81 30.57
C VAL A 95 16.70 47.69 31.10
N GLY A 96 16.12 46.56 31.51
CA GLY A 96 16.83 45.42 32.06
C GLY A 96 17.72 44.73 31.03
N ASP A 97 17.23 44.57 29.79
CA ASP A 97 17.99 43.99 28.68
C ASP A 97 17.69 44.78 27.40
N SER A 98 18.68 45.58 26.94
CA SER A 98 18.61 46.41 25.75
C SER A 98 18.77 45.61 24.43
N GLU A 99 19.16 44.34 24.48
CA GLU A 99 19.16 43.47 23.29
C GLU A 99 17.74 42.99 22.95
N VAL A 100 16.89 42.80 23.95
CA VAL A 100 15.50 42.35 23.78
C VAL A 100 14.60 43.50 23.33
N ALA A 101 14.64 44.64 24.05
CA ALA A 101 13.84 45.79 23.71
C ALA A 101 14.60 47.12 23.96
N ASP A 102 14.30 48.12 23.16
CA ASP A 102 14.82 49.47 23.30
C ASP A 102 13.67 50.44 23.60
N VAL A 103 13.93 51.39 24.44
CA VAL A 103 12.90 52.34 24.88
C VAL A 103 13.36 53.76 24.64
N THR A 104 12.55 54.51 23.89
CA THR A 104 12.81 55.91 23.59
C THR A 104 11.71 56.80 24.22
N PRO A 105 12.06 57.78 25.08
CA PRO A 105 11.09 58.73 25.55
C PRO A 105 10.65 59.66 24.42
N LEU A 106 9.34 59.83 24.23
CA LEU A 106 8.74 60.75 23.27
C LEU A 106 8.36 62.09 23.91
N THR A 107 7.78 62.03 25.10
CA THR A 107 7.42 63.17 25.93
C THR A 107 7.66 62.86 27.40
N ASP A 108 7.42 63.82 28.30
CA ASP A 108 7.45 63.64 29.75
C ASP A 108 6.49 62.56 30.28
N ARG A 109 5.54 62.10 29.44
CA ARG A 109 4.50 61.12 29.79
C ARG A 109 4.31 60.01 28.75
N SER A 110 5.08 60.01 27.69
CA SER A 110 4.95 58.99 26.63
C SER A 110 6.31 58.40 26.27
N LEU A 111 6.32 57.11 26.00
CA LEU A 111 7.50 56.38 25.60
C LEU A 111 7.16 55.40 24.47
N SER A 112 8.11 55.15 23.62
CA SER A 112 8.02 54.16 22.53
C SER A 112 8.95 52.97 22.84
N ILE A 113 8.42 51.77 22.78
CA ILE A 113 9.16 50.53 23.00
C ILE A 113 9.35 49.83 21.68
N LEU A 114 10.60 49.64 21.25
CA LEU A 114 10.97 48.90 20.06
C LEU A 114 11.38 47.46 20.45
N GLY A 115 10.70 46.45 19.93
CA GLY A 115 11.09 45.05 20.07
C GLY A 115 12.24 44.68 19.14
N LYS A 116 13.45 44.39 19.66
CA LYS A 116 14.62 44.02 18.87
C LYS A 116 14.76 42.53 18.71
N LYS A 117 14.66 41.76 19.79
CA LYS A 117 14.87 40.30 19.81
C LYS A 117 13.80 39.64 20.67
N ILE A 118 13.40 38.45 20.29
CA ILE A 118 12.42 37.65 21.05
C ILE A 118 12.96 37.36 22.44
N GLY A 119 12.12 37.65 23.43
CA GLY A 119 12.46 37.49 24.83
C GLY A 119 11.58 38.35 25.73
N THR A 120 11.89 38.35 27.00
CA THR A 120 11.21 39.17 28.00
C THR A 120 12.22 40.06 28.69
N THR A 121 11.86 41.33 28.86
CA THR A 121 12.67 42.29 29.58
C THR A 121 11.80 43.18 30.48
N ARG A 122 12.39 43.84 31.44
CA ARG A 122 11.70 44.73 32.34
C ARG A 122 12.16 46.15 32.11
N VAL A 123 11.21 47.04 32.00
CA VAL A 123 11.41 48.48 31.85
C VAL A 123 10.90 49.13 33.14
N SER A 124 11.76 49.84 33.83
CA SER A 124 11.44 50.60 35.05
C SER A 124 11.51 52.07 34.76
N ILE A 125 10.51 52.81 35.19
CA ILE A 125 10.34 54.26 34.92
C ILE A 125 10.40 55.00 36.26
N TYR A 126 11.26 56.02 36.32
CA TYR A 126 11.47 56.84 37.48
C TYR A 126 11.12 58.27 37.23
N GLY A 127 10.45 58.92 38.17
CA GLY A 127 10.14 60.36 38.19
C GLY A 127 11.17 61.16 38.96
N GLU A 128 10.77 62.34 39.39
CA GLU A 128 11.60 63.24 40.22
C GLU A 128 12.05 62.52 41.50
N GLU A 129 13.27 62.81 41.94
CA GLU A 129 13.92 62.20 43.14
C GLU A 129 14.12 60.68 43.03
N LYS A 130 14.19 60.11 41.80
CA LYS A 130 14.33 58.66 41.55
C LYS A 130 13.19 57.80 42.13
N ARG A 131 12.04 58.40 42.29
CA ARG A 131 10.86 57.67 42.75
C ARG A 131 10.32 56.78 41.64
N LEU A 132 10.14 55.46 41.93
CA LEU A 132 9.58 54.52 40.95
C LEU A 132 8.13 54.90 40.60
N VAL A 133 7.89 55.23 39.35
CA VAL A 133 6.59 55.54 38.77
C VAL A 133 5.87 54.27 38.32
N GLY A 134 6.56 53.40 37.58
CA GLY A 134 5.96 52.16 37.06
C GLY A 134 6.98 51.14 36.56
N ILE A 135 6.55 49.93 36.45
CA ILE A 135 7.31 48.82 35.92
C ILE A 135 6.49 48.23 34.73
N PHE A 136 7.16 48.03 33.61
CA PHE A 136 6.58 47.33 32.48
C PHE A 136 7.36 46.04 32.24
N ASP A 137 6.65 44.90 32.32
CA ASP A 137 7.19 43.61 31.85
C ASP A 137 6.91 43.54 30.35
N VAL A 138 7.97 43.72 29.55
CA VAL A 138 7.90 43.75 28.09
C VAL A 138 8.20 42.36 27.54
N GLU A 139 7.24 41.78 26.84
CA GLU A 139 7.40 40.54 26.09
C GLU A 139 7.51 40.88 24.61
N VAL A 140 8.66 40.60 24.00
CA VAL A 140 8.89 40.70 22.57
C VAL A 140 8.63 39.35 21.92
N SER A 141 7.66 39.32 20.99
CA SER A 141 7.16 38.10 20.38
C SER A 141 7.07 38.21 18.86
N TYR A 142 6.78 37.08 18.16
CA TYR A 142 6.50 37.09 16.74
C TYR A 142 5.23 37.88 16.42
N ASP A 143 5.23 38.57 15.27
CA ASP A 143 4.01 39.21 14.74
C ASP A 143 3.08 38.13 14.15
N VAL A 144 2.16 37.65 14.95
CA VAL A 144 1.17 36.65 14.56
C VAL A 144 -0.04 37.24 13.81
N SER A 145 -0.14 38.56 13.68
CA SER A 145 -1.31 39.25 13.10
C SER A 145 -1.53 38.83 11.63
N ARG A 146 -0.46 38.89 10.81
CA ARG A 146 -0.52 38.46 9.41
C ARG A 146 -0.81 37.00 9.27
N LEU A 147 -0.15 36.15 10.07
CA LEU A 147 -0.37 34.71 10.07
C LEU A 147 -1.82 34.39 10.48
N ALA A 148 -2.37 35.08 11.46
CA ALA A 148 -3.75 34.86 11.90
C ALA A 148 -4.78 35.22 10.80
N VAL A 149 -4.52 36.27 10.01
CA VAL A 149 -5.37 36.63 8.86
C VAL A 149 -5.29 35.55 7.78
N GLU A 150 -4.07 35.13 7.41
CA GLU A 150 -3.85 34.11 6.36
C GLU A 150 -4.46 32.76 6.74
N LEU A 151 -4.25 32.31 7.97
CA LEU A 151 -4.85 31.09 8.45
C LEU A 151 -6.38 31.16 8.54
N ARG A 152 -6.95 32.33 8.86
CA ARG A 152 -8.41 32.50 8.88
C ARG A 152 -9.03 32.32 7.49
N HIS A 153 -8.35 32.78 6.44
CA HIS A 153 -8.79 32.57 5.06
C HIS A 153 -8.82 31.07 4.68
N ILE A 154 -7.84 30.30 5.13
CA ILE A 154 -7.70 28.90 4.75
C ILE A 154 -8.56 27.99 5.62
N THR A 155 -8.63 28.26 6.92
CA THR A 155 -9.28 27.38 7.90
C THR A 155 -10.70 27.80 8.28
N GLY A 156 -11.20 28.92 7.75
CA GLY A 156 -12.51 29.47 8.13
C GLY A 156 -12.58 29.96 9.58
N GLY A 157 -11.42 30.19 10.23
CA GLY A 157 -11.35 30.73 11.60
C GLY A 157 -11.31 29.67 12.71
N GLY A 158 -11.26 28.37 12.38
CA GLY A 158 -11.18 27.30 13.37
C GLY A 158 -9.84 27.21 14.09
N ILE A 159 -8.76 27.68 13.47
CA ILE A 159 -7.41 27.68 14.03
C ILE A 159 -7.07 29.08 14.55
N ARG A 160 -6.64 29.16 15.80
CA ARG A 160 -6.13 30.35 16.46
C ARG A 160 -4.63 30.31 16.57
N VAL A 161 -4.00 31.46 16.42
CA VAL A 161 -2.55 31.62 16.51
C VAL A 161 -2.22 32.45 17.74
N ALA A 162 -1.26 32.00 18.49
CA ALA A 162 -0.70 32.75 19.63
C ALA A 162 0.83 32.62 19.64
N SER A 163 1.50 33.63 20.13
CA SER A 163 2.92 33.54 20.46
C SER A 163 3.05 33.18 21.94
N VAL A 164 3.81 32.13 22.23
CA VAL A 164 4.05 31.66 23.61
C VAL A 164 5.53 31.36 23.77
N ASN A 165 6.19 32.06 24.69
CA ASN A 165 7.62 31.88 24.98
C ASN A 165 8.50 31.90 23.72
N GLY A 166 8.24 32.84 22.82
CA GLY A 166 9.03 32.96 21.59
C GLY A 166 8.79 31.89 20.53
N ARG A 167 7.70 31.11 20.65
CA ARG A 167 7.25 30.12 19.65
C ARG A 167 5.83 30.43 19.19
N ILE A 168 5.53 30.06 17.96
CA ILE A 168 4.15 30.15 17.47
C ILE A 168 3.39 28.90 17.88
N MET A 169 2.28 29.09 18.60
CA MET A 169 1.34 28.03 18.94
C MET A 169 0.09 28.13 18.08
N LEU A 170 -0.23 27.06 17.38
CA LEU A 170 -1.51 26.86 16.70
C LEU A 170 -2.44 26.09 17.64
N SER A 171 -3.65 26.57 17.85
CA SER A 171 -4.65 25.95 18.71
C SER A 171 -6.05 26.06 18.13
N GLY A 172 -6.99 25.23 18.60
CA GLY A 172 -8.36 25.21 18.10
C GLY A 172 -8.72 23.93 17.40
N MET A 173 -9.62 24.00 16.40
CA MET A 173 -10.14 22.83 15.69
C MET A 173 -9.97 22.99 14.18
N SER A 174 -9.49 21.94 13.53
CA SER A 174 -9.45 21.83 12.07
C SER A 174 -10.53 20.87 11.59
N PRO A 175 -11.22 21.16 10.47
CA PRO A 175 -12.21 20.23 9.91
C PRO A 175 -11.58 18.92 9.43
N ASP A 176 -10.38 18.97 8.89
CA ASP A 176 -9.65 17.85 8.31
C ASP A 176 -8.13 17.95 8.53
N ALA A 177 -7.42 16.84 8.37
CA ALA A 177 -5.97 16.76 8.53
C ALA A 177 -5.23 17.54 7.42
N SER A 178 -5.75 17.56 6.20
CA SER A 178 -5.15 18.28 5.07
C SER A 178 -5.12 19.79 5.30
N THR A 179 -6.20 20.33 5.86
CA THR A 179 -6.27 21.75 6.24
C THR A 179 -5.28 22.09 7.35
N LEU A 180 -5.12 21.18 8.33
CA LEU A 180 -4.14 21.32 9.40
C LEU A 180 -2.71 21.33 8.84
N ASP A 181 -2.36 20.37 7.96
CA ASP A 181 -1.03 20.31 7.36
C ASP A 181 -0.68 21.59 6.59
N LYS A 182 -1.62 22.11 5.80
CA LYS A 182 -1.45 23.40 5.10
C LYS A 182 -1.21 24.54 6.08
N ALA A 183 -1.97 24.57 7.19
CA ALA A 183 -1.80 25.58 8.22
C ALA A 183 -0.42 25.52 8.86
N VAL A 184 0.09 24.32 9.15
CA VAL A 184 1.43 24.11 9.72
C VAL A 184 2.53 24.51 8.74
N VAL A 185 2.40 24.15 7.44
CA VAL A 185 3.36 24.55 6.40
C VAL A 185 3.46 26.07 6.27
N ILE A 186 2.32 26.76 6.29
CA ILE A 186 2.29 28.23 6.23
C ILE A 186 2.89 28.83 7.50
N ALA A 187 2.55 28.31 8.67
CA ALA A 187 3.07 28.83 9.91
C ALA A 187 4.60 28.69 10.01
N ARG A 188 5.19 27.64 9.43
CA ARG A 188 6.65 27.45 9.35
C ARG A 188 7.39 28.52 8.56
N GLN A 189 6.69 29.28 7.72
CA GLN A 189 7.28 30.45 7.02
C GLN A 189 7.48 31.64 7.96
N PHE A 190 6.78 31.69 9.10
CA PHE A 190 6.84 32.79 10.05
C PHE A 190 7.75 32.49 11.26
N ALA A 191 7.90 31.22 11.64
CA ALA A 191 8.80 30.82 12.72
C ALA A 191 9.31 29.39 12.48
N PRO A 192 10.58 29.09 12.83
CA PRO A 192 11.15 27.76 12.66
C PRO A 192 10.48 26.71 13.57
N ASP A 193 10.12 27.10 14.80
CA ASP A 193 9.53 26.25 15.80
C ASP A 193 8.04 26.56 15.99
N ILE A 194 7.19 25.54 15.76
CA ILE A 194 5.75 25.64 15.91
C ILE A 194 5.25 24.59 16.90
N ILE A 195 4.41 25.02 17.81
CA ILE A 195 3.67 24.13 18.72
C ILE A 195 2.30 23.88 18.10
N ASN A 196 2.05 22.65 17.69
CA ASN A 196 0.75 22.25 17.17
C ASN A 196 -0.13 21.67 18.29
N ALA A 197 -1.16 22.43 18.69
CA ALA A 197 -2.19 22.06 19.65
C ALA A 197 -3.60 22.09 19.01
N VAL A 198 -3.70 21.91 17.68
CA VAL A 198 -4.96 21.87 16.94
C VAL A 198 -5.53 20.45 16.98
N GLN A 199 -6.82 20.35 17.29
CA GLN A 199 -7.56 19.08 17.24
C GLN A 199 -8.30 18.96 15.91
N VAL A 200 -8.27 17.78 15.29
CA VAL A 200 -9.05 17.47 14.10
C VAL A 200 -10.45 17.04 14.53
N MET A 201 -11.49 17.71 14.02
CA MET A 201 -12.88 17.49 14.46
C MET A 201 -13.40 16.09 14.12
N GLN A 202 -12.98 15.54 12.99
CA GLN A 202 -13.38 14.22 12.54
C GLN A 202 -12.14 13.47 12.02
N PRO A 203 -11.47 12.68 12.87
CA PRO A 203 -10.42 11.80 12.40
C PRO A 203 -11.04 10.76 11.47
N GLN A 204 -10.71 10.86 10.19
CA GLN A 204 -11.19 9.93 9.18
C GLN A 204 -10.23 8.76 9.09
N GLN A 205 -10.78 7.55 9.14
CA GLN A 205 -10.04 6.32 8.93
C GLN A 205 -10.31 5.79 7.54
N VAL A 206 -9.25 5.31 6.89
CA VAL A 206 -9.33 4.72 5.56
C VAL A 206 -8.90 3.27 5.66
N LEU A 207 -9.80 2.37 5.30
CA LEU A 207 -9.51 0.97 5.02
C LEU A 207 -9.02 0.89 3.58
N LEU A 208 -7.84 0.33 3.38
CA LEU A 208 -7.31 0.02 2.06
C LEU A 208 -7.41 -1.48 1.81
N GLU A 209 -8.14 -1.86 0.79
CA GLU A 209 -8.22 -3.22 0.25
C GLU A 209 -7.29 -3.28 -0.98
N VAL A 210 -6.31 -4.19 -0.95
CA VAL A 210 -5.43 -4.43 -2.09
C VAL A 210 -5.65 -5.86 -2.57
N ARG A 211 -5.70 -6.05 -3.89
CA ARG A 211 -5.84 -7.37 -4.51
C ARG A 211 -4.71 -7.59 -5.49
N PHE A 212 -3.91 -8.61 -5.23
CA PHE A 212 -2.97 -9.16 -6.20
C PHE A 212 -3.63 -10.35 -6.89
N VAL A 213 -3.89 -10.22 -8.16
CA VAL A 213 -4.47 -11.28 -8.99
C VAL A 213 -3.45 -11.68 -10.02
N GLU A 214 -2.99 -12.93 -9.95
CA GLU A 214 -2.03 -13.49 -10.90
C GLU A 214 -2.61 -14.75 -11.53
N ALA A 215 -2.48 -14.87 -12.84
CA ALA A 215 -2.80 -16.05 -13.60
C ALA A 215 -1.58 -16.46 -14.45
N SER A 216 -1.02 -17.64 -14.19
CA SER A 216 0.07 -18.19 -14.98
C SER A 216 -0.42 -19.42 -15.74
N ARG A 217 -0.15 -19.43 -17.04
CA ARG A 217 -0.48 -20.54 -17.94
C ARG A 217 0.79 -21.12 -18.53
N GLN A 218 0.92 -22.43 -18.43
CA GLN A 218 1.98 -23.19 -19.06
C GLN A 218 1.39 -24.10 -20.13
N ALA A 219 1.99 -24.10 -21.28
CA ALA A 219 1.70 -25.08 -22.33
C ALA A 219 3.01 -25.64 -22.86
N GLY A 220 3.16 -26.94 -22.76
CA GLY A 220 4.32 -27.68 -23.28
C GLY A 220 3.88 -28.73 -24.28
N ARG A 221 4.62 -28.88 -25.37
CA ARG A 221 4.49 -29.96 -26.31
C ARG A 221 5.86 -30.48 -26.66
N GLU A 222 6.04 -31.78 -26.56
CA GLU A 222 7.28 -32.45 -26.88
C GLU A 222 6.97 -33.66 -27.74
N LEU A 223 7.70 -33.79 -28.84
CA LEU A 223 7.73 -34.94 -29.67
C LEU A 223 9.19 -35.33 -29.89
N GLY A 224 9.62 -36.42 -29.28
CA GLY A 224 10.96 -36.95 -29.41
C GLY A 224 10.97 -38.25 -30.24
N VAL A 225 11.94 -38.36 -31.14
CA VAL A 225 12.17 -39.56 -31.92
C VAL A 225 13.62 -39.98 -31.77
N GLN A 226 13.84 -41.24 -31.39
CA GLN A 226 15.16 -41.82 -31.20
C GLN A 226 15.29 -43.09 -32.03
N TRP A 227 16.43 -43.24 -32.69
CA TRP A 227 16.79 -44.41 -33.46
C TRP A 227 18.07 -45.03 -32.89
N ASN A 228 18.04 -46.27 -32.57
CA ASN A 228 19.21 -47.05 -32.15
C ASN A 228 19.39 -48.21 -33.12
N SER A 229 20.58 -48.37 -33.63
CA SER A 229 20.93 -49.51 -34.48
C SER A 229 22.14 -50.25 -33.90
N PHE A 230 21.97 -51.53 -33.73
CA PHE A 230 22.99 -52.43 -33.22
C PHE A 230 23.33 -53.43 -34.31
N GLY A 231 24.58 -53.42 -34.77
CA GLY A 231 25.14 -54.40 -35.70
C GLY A 231 26.29 -55.15 -35.05
N LYS A 232 26.86 -56.17 -35.75
CA LYS A 232 27.96 -56.99 -35.23
C LYS A 232 29.17 -56.17 -34.81
N ASN A 233 29.46 -55.04 -35.51
CA ASN A 233 30.57 -54.14 -35.24
C ASN A 233 30.15 -52.65 -35.29
N THR A 234 28.87 -52.36 -35.31
CA THR A 234 28.36 -50.98 -35.45
C THR A 234 27.30 -50.69 -34.39
N LEU A 235 27.43 -49.53 -33.75
CA LEU A 235 26.41 -48.91 -32.87
C LEU A 235 26.11 -47.55 -33.44
N THR A 236 24.86 -47.29 -33.79
CA THR A 236 24.43 -45.99 -34.23
C THR A 236 23.29 -45.52 -33.35
N ASN A 237 23.38 -44.29 -32.87
CA ASN A 237 22.36 -43.64 -32.09
C ASN A 237 22.03 -42.30 -32.74
N ILE A 238 20.76 -42.03 -33.04
CA ILE A 238 20.26 -40.78 -33.64
C ILE A 238 19.12 -40.29 -32.74
N GLY A 239 19.15 -39.02 -32.35
CA GLY A 239 18.11 -38.41 -31.55
C GLY A 239 18.19 -38.69 -30.03
N SER A 240 19.30 -39.25 -29.55
CA SER A 240 19.48 -39.60 -28.13
C SER A 240 19.83 -38.38 -27.28
N GLN A 241 19.09 -38.17 -26.19
CA GLN A 241 19.45 -37.31 -25.07
C GLN A 241 20.20 -38.02 -23.95
N VAL A 242 20.78 -39.18 -24.24
CA VAL A 242 21.57 -39.88 -23.23
C VAL A 242 22.87 -39.11 -22.99
N PRO A 243 23.09 -38.59 -21.76
CA PRO A 243 24.34 -37.88 -21.44
C PRO A 243 25.54 -38.77 -21.72
N ALA A 244 26.57 -38.22 -22.33
CA ALA A 244 27.79 -38.95 -22.70
C ALA A 244 28.49 -39.68 -21.53
N ASN A 245 28.25 -39.27 -20.30
CA ASN A 245 28.75 -39.91 -19.07
C ASN A 245 27.99 -41.16 -18.63
N GLN A 246 26.88 -41.48 -19.28
CA GLN A 246 26.10 -42.73 -19.00
C GLN A 246 26.32 -43.82 -20.08
N LEU A 247 27.09 -43.52 -21.12
CA LEU A 247 27.55 -44.58 -22.03
C LEU A 247 28.63 -45.38 -21.31
N PRO A 248 28.50 -46.70 -21.18
CA PRO A 248 29.57 -47.53 -20.64
C PRO A 248 30.74 -47.55 -21.63
N VAL A 249 31.72 -46.63 -21.44
CA VAL A 249 32.84 -46.37 -22.37
C VAL A 249 34.00 -47.35 -22.17
N THR A 250 33.84 -48.40 -21.41
CA THR A 250 34.95 -49.27 -21.06
C THR A 250 34.69 -50.76 -21.31
N GLN A 251 34.42 -51.10 -22.57
CA GLN A 251 34.84 -52.44 -23.01
C GLN A 251 35.25 -52.40 -24.49
N PRO A 252 36.43 -52.88 -24.86
CA PRO A 252 36.77 -53.08 -26.26
C PRO A 252 35.79 -54.08 -26.86
N PHE A 253 35.35 -53.81 -28.10
CA PHE A 253 34.45 -54.66 -28.86
C PHE A 253 34.97 -56.12 -28.92
N GLY A 254 34.62 -56.92 -27.91
CA GLY A 254 34.70 -58.36 -27.92
C GLY A 254 33.29 -58.92 -27.99
N PRO A 255 33.10 -60.20 -28.32
CA PRO A 255 31.78 -60.81 -28.35
C PRO A 255 31.10 -60.53 -27.01
N PHE A 256 29.98 -59.90 -27.04
CA PHE A 256 29.23 -59.44 -25.86
C PHE A 256 28.97 -60.61 -24.90
N GLN A 257 29.84 -60.76 -23.91
CA GLN A 257 29.49 -61.44 -22.68
C GLN A 257 28.88 -60.38 -21.78
N GLN A 258 27.58 -60.48 -21.64
CA GLN A 258 26.76 -59.64 -20.76
C GLN A 258 27.18 -59.89 -19.30
N PRO A 259 27.73 -58.88 -18.58
CA PRO A 259 27.81 -58.99 -17.13
C PRO A 259 26.38 -59.00 -16.62
N GLY A 260 25.98 -59.99 -15.85
CA GLY A 260 24.65 -60.05 -15.27
C GLY A 260 24.38 -58.87 -14.43
N THR A 261 23.45 -57.99 -14.87
CA THR A 261 22.91 -56.91 -14.09
C THR A 261 22.04 -57.55 -13.01
N GLN A 262 22.55 -57.58 -11.79
CA GLN A 262 21.76 -57.95 -10.62
C GLN A 262 20.76 -56.87 -10.32
N LEU A 263 19.55 -56.96 -10.84
CA LEU A 263 18.40 -56.28 -10.31
C LEU A 263 17.72 -57.23 -9.32
N GLY A 264 17.92 -57.00 -8.02
CA GLY A 264 17.16 -57.68 -6.98
C GLY A 264 17.44 -59.20 -6.81
N GLY A 265 18.70 -59.65 -6.93
CA GLY A 265 19.10 -60.99 -6.50
C GLY A 265 18.60 -62.18 -7.32
N GLN A 266 18.05 -61.97 -8.50
CA GLN A 266 17.69 -63.07 -9.43
C GLN A 266 18.54 -63.00 -10.68
N ASN A 267 19.20 -64.08 -11.01
CA ASN A 267 19.85 -64.29 -12.30
C ASN A 267 18.79 -64.36 -13.39
N VAL A 268 18.58 -63.28 -14.10
CA VAL A 268 17.73 -63.25 -15.28
C VAL A 268 18.54 -63.82 -16.43
N LEU A 269 18.17 -65.01 -16.86
CA LEU A 269 18.76 -65.74 -17.98
C LEU A 269 18.85 -64.85 -19.25
N PRO A 270 19.93 -64.95 -20.04
CA PRO A 270 20.16 -64.22 -21.26
C PRO A 270 19.28 -64.76 -22.38
N ASN A 271 18.01 -64.47 -22.38
CA ASN A 271 17.18 -64.88 -23.50
C ASN A 271 16.31 -63.67 -23.97
N ARG A 272 16.87 -62.96 -24.95
CA ARG A 272 16.13 -62.09 -25.88
C ARG A 272 15.17 -61.08 -25.23
N ILE A 273 15.71 -60.13 -24.49
CA ILE A 273 15.02 -58.89 -24.37
C ILE A 273 15.51 -58.00 -25.53
N PRO A 274 14.69 -57.76 -26.56
CA PRO A 274 15.09 -56.98 -27.73
C PRO A 274 15.17 -55.49 -27.43
N ILE A 275 14.98 -55.10 -26.18
CA ILE A 275 15.05 -53.71 -25.75
C ILE A 275 16.45 -53.43 -25.25
N SER A 276 17.23 -52.67 -26.01
CA SER A 276 18.52 -52.19 -25.57
C SER A 276 18.39 -51.51 -24.19
N PRO A 277 19.22 -51.86 -23.20
CA PRO A 277 19.22 -51.15 -21.90
C PRO A 277 19.46 -49.65 -22.04
N ILE A 278 20.06 -49.22 -23.16
CA ILE A 278 20.25 -47.80 -23.49
C ILE A 278 18.91 -47.10 -23.75
N VAL A 279 17.96 -47.74 -24.44
CA VAL A 279 16.63 -47.16 -24.70
C VAL A 279 15.82 -47.13 -23.41
N ALA A 280 15.89 -48.17 -22.59
CA ALA A 280 15.22 -48.18 -21.28
C ALA A 280 15.80 -47.14 -20.31
N ALA A 281 17.12 -46.94 -20.28
CA ALA A 281 17.77 -45.92 -19.44
C ALA A 281 17.44 -44.50 -19.91
N GLY A 282 17.38 -44.26 -21.22
CA GLY A 282 17.02 -42.94 -21.77
C GLY A 282 15.55 -42.56 -21.49
N VAL A 283 14.66 -43.53 -21.41
CA VAL A 283 13.25 -43.32 -21.07
C VAL A 283 13.03 -43.07 -19.57
N LEU A 284 13.92 -43.66 -18.72
CA LEU A 284 13.81 -43.55 -17.25
C LEU A 284 14.54 -42.34 -16.66
N SER A 285 15.39 -41.66 -17.41
CA SER A 285 16.24 -40.59 -16.89
C SER A 285 15.78 -39.16 -17.24
N GLY A 286 14.53 -38.94 -17.55
CA GLY A 286 14.01 -37.62 -17.86
C GLY A 286 12.50 -37.57 -17.65
N THR A 287 11.84 -36.51 -18.04
CA THR A 287 10.40 -36.32 -17.97
C THR A 287 9.66 -37.60 -18.43
N SER A 288 8.76 -38.14 -17.59
CA SER A 288 7.93 -39.28 -17.94
C SER A 288 7.04 -38.93 -19.14
N PRO A 289 7.26 -39.50 -20.34
CA PRO A 289 6.42 -39.21 -21.49
C PRO A 289 5.00 -39.75 -21.23
N PHE A 290 3.97 -38.95 -21.57
CA PHE A 290 2.59 -39.41 -21.47
C PHE A 290 2.26 -40.50 -22.51
N GLY A 291 2.86 -40.38 -23.69
CA GLY A 291 2.78 -41.36 -24.76
C GLY A 291 4.16 -41.86 -25.15
N PHE A 292 4.35 -43.17 -25.13
CA PHE A 292 5.60 -43.83 -25.50
C PHE A 292 5.31 -44.98 -26.45
N LEU A 293 5.99 -44.97 -27.62
CA LEU A 293 5.94 -46.05 -28.58
C LEU A 293 7.35 -46.60 -28.79
N LEU A 294 7.52 -47.91 -28.61
CA LEU A 294 8.75 -48.61 -28.88
C LEU A 294 8.53 -49.61 -30.02
N GLY A 295 9.32 -49.49 -31.07
CA GLY A 295 9.35 -50.45 -32.16
C GLY A 295 10.74 -51.07 -32.31
N SER A 296 10.83 -52.35 -32.56
CA SER A 296 12.09 -53.04 -32.85
C SER A 296 11.99 -53.89 -34.10
N LEU A 297 13.01 -53.80 -34.94
CA LEU A 297 13.16 -54.65 -36.13
C LEU A 297 14.52 -55.34 -36.05
N SER A 298 14.52 -56.68 -36.02
CA SER A 298 15.75 -57.46 -35.99
C SER A 298 15.84 -58.41 -37.17
N ARG A 299 16.99 -58.40 -37.84
CA ARG A 299 17.26 -59.29 -38.94
C ARG A 299 18.73 -59.74 -38.87
N GLY A 300 18.95 -60.99 -38.52
CA GLY A 300 20.29 -61.53 -38.33
C GLY A 300 21.06 -60.89 -37.20
N ALA A 301 22.23 -60.29 -37.52
CA ALA A 301 23.06 -59.56 -36.54
C ALA A 301 22.73 -58.10 -36.41
N LEU A 302 21.74 -57.57 -37.15
CA LEU A 302 21.31 -56.18 -37.13
C LEU A 302 19.97 -56.06 -36.38
N SER A 303 19.94 -55.19 -35.38
CA SER A 303 18.72 -54.72 -34.71
C SER A 303 18.59 -53.22 -34.86
N ILE A 304 17.40 -52.74 -35.20
CA ILE A 304 17.05 -51.33 -35.26
C ILE A 304 15.87 -51.13 -34.32
N ASP A 305 16.08 -50.25 -33.32
CA ASP A 305 15.07 -49.90 -32.35
C ASP A 305 14.68 -48.43 -32.56
N VAL A 306 13.39 -48.17 -32.57
CA VAL A 306 12.78 -46.81 -32.66
C VAL A 306 12.00 -46.55 -31.39
N ALA A 307 12.30 -45.45 -30.76
CA ALA A 307 11.50 -44.94 -29.63
C ALA A 307 10.90 -43.60 -29.99
N ILE A 308 9.60 -43.44 -29.80
CA ILE A 308 8.87 -42.20 -29.99
C ILE A 308 8.23 -41.86 -28.65
N ASN A 309 8.53 -40.65 -28.13
CA ASN A 309 7.92 -40.08 -26.96
C ASN A 309 7.10 -38.87 -27.34
N ALA A 310 5.91 -38.75 -26.79
CA ALA A 310 5.03 -37.62 -26.99
C ALA A 310 4.47 -37.13 -25.65
N LEU A 311 4.54 -35.83 -25.44
CA LEU A 311 4.03 -35.18 -24.24
C LEU A 311 3.29 -33.91 -24.65
N GLU A 312 2.10 -33.73 -24.13
CA GLU A 312 1.41 -32.45 -24.11
C GLU A 312 1.02 -32.14 -22.66
N GLU A 313 1.49 -31.00 -22.18
CA GLU A 313 1.23 -30.50 -20.83
C GLU A 313 0.52 -29.16 -20.88
N LYS A 314 -0.51 -28.99 -20.05
CA LYS A 314 -1.22 -27.72 -19.87
C LYS A 314 -1.39 -27.47 -18.38
N GLY A 315 -0.75 -26.43 -17.90
CA GLY A 315 -0.85 -25.97 -16.51
C GLY A 315 -1.57 -24.62 -16.43
N LEU A 316 -2.39 -24.45 -15.40
CA LEU A 316 -2.98 -23.18 -15.02
C LEU A 316 -2.83 -22.97 -13.53
N ILE A 317 -2.13 -21.91 -13.15
CA ILE A 317 -1.94 -21.49 -11.76
C ILE A 317 -2.66 -20.17 -11.58
N ARG A 318 -3.45 -20.05 -10.52
CA ARG A 318 -4.07 -18.79 -10.11
C ARG A 318 -3.64 -18.49 -8.69
N SER A 319 -3.13 -17.30 -8.47
CA SER A 319 -2.76 -16.79 -7.16
C SER A 319 -3.57 -15.55 -6.84
N LEU A 320 -4.06 -15.49 -5.61
CA LEU A 320 -4.81 -14.35 -5.09
C LEU A 320 -4.30 -14.01 -3.69
N ALA A 321 -3.91 -12.75 -3.49
CA ALA A 321 -3.59 -12.22 -2.17
C ALA A 321 -4.37 -10.92 -1.94
N GLU A 322 -5.04 -10.81 -0.80
CA GLU A 322 -5.89 -9.68 -0.46
C GLU A 322 -5.53 -9.10 0.93
N PRO A 323 -4.45 -8.31 1.06
CA PRO A 323 -4.16 -7.62 2.30
C PRO A 323 -5.08 -6.42 2.49
N ASN A 324 -5.58 -6.28 3.72
CA ASN A 324 -6.44 -5.17 4.14
C ASN A 324 -5.82 -4.51 5.36
N LEU A 325 -5.80 -3.18 5.38
CA LEU A 325 -5.24 -2.42 6.48
C LEU A 325 -5.98 -1.10 6.66
N VAL A 326 -6.13 -0.65 7.90
CA VAL A 326 -6.75 0.63 8.25
C VAL A 326 -5.70 1.61 8.75
N ALA A 327 -5.76 2.84 8.29
CA ALA A 327 -4.92 3.95 8.76
C ALA A 327 -5.76 5.21 9.01
N LEU A 328 -5.28 6.08 9.88
CA LEU A 328 -5.80 7.45 10.02
C LEU A 328 -5.36 8.30 8.83
N SER A 329 -6.18 9.26 8.45
CA SER A 329 -5.82 10.24 7.41
C SER A 329 -4.60 11.05 7.83
N GLY A 330 -3.52 10.98 7.02
CA GLY A 330 -2.22 11.62 7.26
C GLY A 330 -1.18 10.69 7.89
N ASP A 331 -1.57 9.55 8.48
CA ASP A 331 -0.66 8.62 9.13
C ASP A 331 -0.26 7.46 8.23
N THR A 332 0.96 6.99 8.40
CA THR A 332 1.47 5.81 7.68
C THR A 332 1.21 4.55 8.49
N ALA A 333 0.57 3.57 7.85
CA ALA A 333 0.39 2.24 8.42
C ALA A 333 1.13 1.20 7.57
N SER A 334 1.62 0.14 8.23
CA SER A 334 2.28 -0.99 7.57
C SER A 334 1.82 -2.31 8.17
N PHE A 335 1.70 -3.32 7.31
CA PHE A 335 1.30 -4.68 7.65
C PHE A 335 2.18 -5.65 6.89
N LEU A 336 2.57 -6.74 7.52
CA LEU A 336 3.28 -7.85 6.88
C LEU A 336 2.75 -9.18 7.45
N ALA A 337 2.19 -10.00 6.57
CA ALA A 337 1.81 -11.37 6.87
C ALA A 337 2.74 -12.33 6.12
N GLY A 338 3.62 -13.01 6.83
CA GLY A 338 4.64 -13.87 6.22
C GLY A 338 5.57 -14.48 7.25
N GLY A 339 6.81 -14.70 6.85
CA GLY A 339 7.86 -15.24 7.70
C GLY A 339 9.22 -14.63 7.39
N GLU A 340 10.24 -15.19 8.00
CA GLU A 340 11.63 -14.83 7.74
C GLU A 340 12.38 -16.06 7.25
N TYR A 341 13.15 -15.88 6.18
CA TYR A 341 13.97 -16.94 5.60
C TYR A 341 15.45 -16.73 5.91
N PRO A 342 16.15 -17.70 6.53
CA PRO A 342 17.55 -17.59 6.84
C PRO A 342 18.42 -17.78 5.58
N ILE A 343 19.26 -16.79 5.27
CA ILE A 343 20.23 -16.84 4.17
C ILE A 343 21.63 -16.95 4.77
N PRO A 344 22.41 -18.00 4.47
CA PRO A 344 23.79 -18.08 4.90
C PRO A 344 24.64 -17.07 4.13
N VAL A 345 25.35 -16.22 4.86
CA VAL A 345 26.28 -15.21 4.32
C VAL A 345 27.69 -15.63 4.70
N PRO A 346 28.63 -15.68 3.74
CA PRO A 346 30.01 -16.00 4.05
C PRO A 346 30.62 -14.87 4.90
N GLY A 347 31.08 -15.21 6.10
CA GLY A 347 31.79 -14.33 6.98
C GLY A 347 33.31 -14.39 6.78
N SER A 348 34.05 -13.52 7.49
CA SER A 348 35.50 -13.56 7.52
C SER A 348 36.01 -14.86 8.17
N LEU A 349 37.16 -15.37 7.72
CA LEU A 349 37.81 -16.59 8.26
C LEU A 349 37.02 -17.90 8.08
N GLY A 350 36.13 -18.00 7.05
CA GLY A 350 35.38 -19.23 6.79
C GLY A 350 34.20 -19.47 7.73
N THR A 351 33.83 -18.49 8.55
CA THR A 351 32.60 -18.54 9.36
C THR A 351 31.38 -18.28 8.48
N VAL A 352 30.26 -18.91 8.78
CA VAL A 352 28.98 -18.67 8.09
C VAL A 352 28.08 -17.88 9.04
N GLY A 353 27.74 -16.65 8.64
CA GLY A 353 26.71 -15.85 9.29
C GLY A 353 25.34 -16.22 8.72
N ILE A 354 24.27 -15.89 9.44
CA ILE A 354 22.90 -16.07 8.98
C ILE A 354 22.23 -14.68 8.93
N GLU A 355 21.72 -14.31 7.76
CA GLU A 355 20.88 -13.12 7.57
C GLU A 355 19.45 -13.58 7.35
N TYR A 356 18.51 -12.98 8.11
CA TYR A 356 17.09 -13.27 7.97
C TYR A 356 16.44 -12.29 7.00
N LYS A 357 15.82 -12.80 5.94
CA LYS A 357 15.09 -11.99 4.96
C LYS A 357 13.59 -12.23 5.08
N LYS A 358 12.84 -11.14 5.30
CA LYS A 358 11.37 -11.17 5.37
C LYS A 358 10.77 -11.53 4.02
N TYR A 359 9.73 -12.36 4.03
CA TYR A 359 8.92 -12.66 2.87
C TYR A 359 7.44 -12.79 3.27
N GLY A 360 6.54 -12.67 2.31
CA GLY A 360 5.10 -12.77 2.51
C GLY A 360 4.33 -11.65 1.82
N VAL A 361 3.15 -11.35 2.32
CA VAL A 361 2.28 -10.29 1.80
C VAL A 361 2.43 -9.06 2.67
N GLY A 362 2.97 -8.00 2.09
CA GLY A 362 3.23 -6.71 2.73
C GLY A 362 2.37 -5.59 2.14
N LEU A 363 1.96 -4.66 2.98
CA LEU A 363 1.23 -3.47 2.57
C LEU A 363 1.67 -2.30 3.45
N ALA A 364 2.20 -1.26 2.83
CA ALA A 364 2.44 0.01 3.51
C ALA A 364 1.71 1.12 2.75
N PHE A 365 1.00 2.01 3.46
CA PHE A 365 0.30 3.09 2.82
C PHE A 365 0.09 4.29 3.75
N THR A 366 -0.08 5.46 3.14
CA THR A 366 -0.41 6.72 3.81
C THR A 366 -1.61 7.33 3.09
N PRO A 367 -2.81 7.29 3.66
CA PRO A 367 -3.99 7.92 3.08
C PRO A 367 -4.08 9.38 3.52
N THR A 368 -4.54 10.27 2.65
CA THR A 368 -4.94 11.63 3.00
C THR A 368 -6.32 11.89 2.41
N VAL A 369 -7.32 12.02 3.27
CA VAL A 369 -8.69 12.33 2.85
C VAL A 369 -8.78 13.82 2.56
N LEU A 370 -9.12 14.15 1.33
CA LEU A 370 -9.34 15.50 0.83
C LEU A 370 -10.81 15.89 0.95
N ARG A 371 -11.14 17.10 0.52
CA ARG A 371 -12.54 17.55 0.43
C ARG A 371 -13.32 16.66 -0.55
N ASP A 372 -14.62 16.54 -0.35
CA ASP A 372 -15.55 15.79 -1.21
C ASP A 372 -15.33 14.26 -1.25
N GLY A 373 -14.67 13.69 -0.22
CA GLY A 373 -14.46 12.25 -0.14
C GLY A 373 -13.42 11.70 -1.12
N LEU A 374 -12.60 12.56 -1.71
CA LEU A 374 -11.44 12.17 -2.49
C LEU A 374 -10.31 11.77 -1.54
N ILE A 375 -9.68 10.64 -1.82
CA ILE A 375 -8.61 10.08 -0.99
C ILE A 375 -7.34 10.04 -1.82
N ASN A 376 -6.33 10.79 -1.39
CA ASN A 376 -4.98 10.69 -1.91
C ASN A 376 -4.27 9.56 -1.16
N LEU A 377 -3.72 8.60 -1.89
CA LEU A 377 -3.11 7.38 -1.37
C LEU A 377 -1.69 7.24 -1.88
N ARG A 378 -0.74 7.26 -0.98
CA ARG A 378 0.62 6.79 -1.24
C ARG A 378 0.73 5.35 -0.75
N ILE A 379 1.00 4.40 -1.65
CA ILE A 379 0.93 2.97 -1.37
C ILE A 379 2.16 2.23 -1.86
N VAL A 380 2.56 1.22 -1.08
CA VAL A 380 3.66 0.30 -1.39
C VAL A 380 3.21 -1.12 -1.04
N PRO A 381 2.40 -1.75 -1.90
CA PRO A 381 2.06 -3.16 -1.75
C PRO A 381 3.19 -4.06 -2.23
N GLU A 382 3.41 -5.18 -1.54
CA GLU A 382 4.44 -6.17 -1.84
C GLU A 382 3.92 -7.58 -1.59
N VAL A 383 4.22 -8.49 -2.52
CA VAL A 383 4.04 -9.94 -2.35
C VAL A 383 5.36 -10.61 -2.68
N SER A 384 5.89 -11.37 -1.73
CA SER A 384 7.13 -12.12 -1.90
C SER A 384 6.93 -13.57 -1.52
N GLU A 385 7.41 -14.47 -2.38
CA GLU A 385 7.28 -15.91 -2.25
C GLU A 385 8.62 -16.61 -2.45
N LEU A 386 8.81 -17.75 -1.75
CA LEU A 386 9.98 -18.61 -1.95
C LEU A 386 9.77 -19.51 -3.18
N ASP A 387 10.63 -19.37 -4.18
CA ASP A 387 10.64 -20.28 -5.33
C ASP A 387 11.44 -21.56 -4.99
N LYS A 388 10.70 -22.62 -4.64
CA LYS A 388 11.29 -23.91 -4.32
C LYS A 388 11.66 -24.73 -5.56
N SER A 389 11.25 -24.29 -6.75
CA SER A 389 11.45 -25.02 -8.01
C SER A 389 12.88 -24.87 -8.55
N ASN A 390 13.50 -23.72 -8.29
CA ASN A 390 14.82 -23.36 -8.83
C ASN A 390 15.81 -22.96 -7.74
N PRO A 391 16.16 -23.85 -6.79
CA PRO A 391 17.08 -23.48 -5.72
C PRO A 391 18.50 -23.23 -6.25
N VAL A 392 19.15 -22.21 -5.71
CA VAL A 392 20.55 -21.90 -6.01
C VAL A 392 21.44 -22.56 -4.96
N VAL A 393 22.47 -23.28 -5.40
CA VAL A 393 23.41 -23.92 -4.49
C VAL A 393 24.62 -22.99 -4.27
N ILE A 394 24.79 -22.53 -3.01
CA ILE A 394 25.91 -21.69 -2.60
C ILE A 394 26.63 -22.39 -1.45
N ALA A 395 27.93 -22.63 -1.61
CA ALA A 395 28.76 -23.30 -0.59
C ALA A 395 28.18 -24.63 -0.06
N GLY A 396 27.47 -25.39 -0.91
CA GLY A 396 26.85 -26.65 -0.54
C GLY A 396 25.44 -26.54 0.07
N TYR A 397 24.94 -25.31 0.29
CA TYR A 397 23.57 -25.06 0.77
C TYR A 397 22.64 -24.76 -0.39
N SER A 398 21.49 -25.41 -0.41
CA SER A 398 20.42 -25.19 -1.39
C SER A 398 19.51 -24.06 -0.90
N ILE A 399 19.55 -22.90 -1.57
CA ILE A 399 18.83 -21.69 -1.18
C ILE A 399 17.76 -21.39 -2.24
N PRO A 400 16.46 -21.44 -1.92
CA PRO A 400 15.42 -21.02 -2.82
C PRO A 400 15.45 -19.49 -3.01
N PRO A 401 15.40 -18.99 -4.26
CA PRO A 401 15.31 -17.56 -4.53
C PRO A 401 13.94 -17.02 -4.10
N LEU A 402 13.89 -15.70 -3.86
CA LEU A 402 12.65 -14.98 -3.59
C LEU A 402 12.11 -14.39 -4.89
N THR A 403 10.86 -14.69 -5.19
CA THR A 403 10.11 -13.99 -6.24
C THR A 403 9.35 -12.85 -5.57
N VAL A 404 9.62 -11.61 -5.99
CA VAL A 404 9.06 -10.38 -5.39
C VAL A 404 8.22 -9.65 -6.43
N ARG A 405 7.01 -9.25 -6.04
CA ARG A 405 6.10 -8.40 -6.79
C ARG A 405 5.78 -7.20 -5.94
N THR A 406 6.26 -6.03 -6.32
CA THR A 406 6.06 -4.79 -5.58
C THR A 406 5.68 -3.66 -6.52
N ALA A 407 4.91 -2.72 -6.02
CA ALA A 407 4.59 -1.49 -6.70
C ALA A 407 4.71 -0.32 -5.71
N SER A 408 5.13 0.85 -6.16
CA SER A 408 5.17 2.06 -5.36
C SER A 408 4.59 3.20 -6.16
N THR A 409 3.47 3.74 -5.71
CA THR A 409 2.74 4.77 -6.44
C THR A 409 1.91 5.66 -5.53
N THR A 410 1.49 6.81 -6.08
CA THR A 410 0.51 7.69 -5.45
C THR A 410 -0.67 7.87 -6.40
N VAL A 411 -1.87 7.63 -5.90
CA VAL A 411 -3.12 7.72 -6.67
C VAL A 411 -4.18 8.48 -5.88
N GLU A 412 -5.13 9.09 -6.61
CA GLU A 412 -6.30 9.75 -6.03
C GLU A 412 -7.56 9.00 -6.44
N LEU A 413 -8.33 8.53 -5.47
CA LEU A 413 -9.53 7.72 -5.67
C LEU A 413 -10.65 8.22 -4.77
N ARG A 414 -11.88 8.01 -5.21
CA ARG A 414 -13.06 8.24 -4.38
C ARG A 414 -13.31 7.05 -3.46
N ASP A 415 -14.05 7.28 -2.40
CA ASP A 415 -14.50 6.24 -1.49
C ASP A 415 -15.18 5.08 -2.24
N GLY A 416 -14.68 3.83 -2.04
CA GLY A 416 -15.16 2.62 -2.69
C GLY A 416 -14.77 2.45 -4.17
N GLN A 417 -14.01 3.37 -4.77
CA GLN A 417 -13.56 3.27 -6.16
C GLN A 417 -12.36 2.34 -6.28
N SER A 418 -12.48 1.31 -7.12
CA SER A 418 -11.38 0.41 -7.42
C SER A 418 -10.57 0.91 -8.62
N PHE A 419 -9.24 0.76 -8.53
CA PHE A 419 -8.32 1.14 -9.59
C PHE A 419 -7.18 0.14 -9.72
N VAL A 420 -6.76 -0.16 -10.96
CA VAL A 420 -5.58 -1.01 -11.22
C VAL A 420 -4.34 -0.12 -11.22
N ILE A 421 -3.49 -0.27 -10.21
CA ILE A 421 -2.28 0.54 -10.06
C ILE A 421 -1.07 -0.01 -10.80
N GLY A 422 -1.09 -1.29 -11.12
CA GLY A 422 -0.01 -1.96 -11.83
C GLY A 422 -0.47 -3.28 -12.41
N GLY A 423 0.22 -3.72 -13.43
CA GLY A 423 -0.02 -5.00 -14.06
C GLY A 423 1.18 -5.44 -14.89
N LEU A 424 1.27 -6.73 -15.15
CA LEU A 424 2.28 -7.34 -15.98
C LEU A 424 1.61 -8.36 -16.90
N LEU A 425 1.85 -8.26 -18.18
CA LEU A 425 1.57 -9.30 -19.15
C LEU A 425 2.90 -9.80 -19.72
N GLN A 426 3.27 -11.02 -19.38
CA GLN A 426 4.48 -11.65 -19.87
C GLN A 426 4.14 -12.90 -20.67
N ASN A 427 4.69 -12.99 -21.86
CA ASN A 427 4.58 -14.18 -22.72
C ASN A 427 5.99 -14.61 -23.13
N LYS A 428 6.38 -15.82 -22.72
CA LYS A 428 7.67 -16.43 -23.06
C LYS A 428 7.40 -17.72 -23.80
N SER A 429 7.75 -17.78 -25.08
CA SER A 429 7.70 -19.01 -25.86
C SER A 429 9.10 -19.43 -26.25
N THR A 430 9.37 -20.72 -26.10
CA THR A 430 10.64 -21.34 -26.45
C THR A 430 10.34 -22.51 -27.35
N THR A 431 10.98 -22.54 -28.51
CA THR A 431 10.90 -23.65 -29.45
C THR A 431 12.32 -24.18 -29.64
N ALA A 432 12.51 -25.45 -29.37
CA ALA A 432 13.76 -26.14 -29.61
C ALA A 432 13.49 -27.30 -30.60
N GLN A 433 14.32 -27.40 -31.63
CA GLN A 433 14.27 -28.48 -32.60
C GLN A 433 15.67 -29.06 -32.77
N GLN A 434 15.76 -30.35 -32.67
CA GLN A 434 16.96 -31.12 -32.91
C GLN A 434 16.68 -32.10 -34.05
N GLN A 435 17.51 -32.11 -35.08
CA GLN A 435 17.24 -32.93 -36.26
C GLN A 435 18.53 -33.47 -36.87
N LEU A 436 18.38 -34.57 -37.58
CA LEU A 436 19.47 -35.08 -38.41
C LEU A 436 19.58 -34.19 -39.66
N PRO A 437 20.78 -33.66 -39.97
CA PRO A 437 20.98 -32.81 -41.16
C PRO A 437 20.46 -33.54 -42.41
N TRP A 438 19.79 -32.78 -43.27
CA TRP A 438 19.14 -33.16 -44.53
C TRP A 438 17.88 -34.04 -44.37
N LEU A 439 17.93 -35.11 -43.56
CA LEU A 439 16.78 -36.02 -43.38
C LEU A 439 15.66 -35.36 -42.57
N GLY A 440 16.01 -34.51 -41.58
CA GLY A 440 15.03 -33.80 -40.78
C GLY A 440 14.22 -32.75 -41.57
N ASP A 441 14.75 -32.30 -42.71
CA ASP A 441 14.11 -31.29 -43.55
C ASP A 441 13.16 -31.87 -44.60
N VAL A 442 13.16 -33.20 -44.76
CA VAL A 442 12.31 -33.87 -45.76
C VAL A 442 10.82 -33.75 -45.37
N PRO A 443 9.95 -33.23 -46.21
CA PRO A 443 8.53 -33.17 -45.94
C PRO A 443 7.96 -34.55 -45.57
N VAL A 444 7.14 -34.57 -44.49
CA VAL A 444 6.49 -35.75 -43.92
C VAL A 444 7.48 -36.73 -43.27
N LEU A 445 8.49 -37.22 -43.98
CA LEU A 445 9.48 -38.20 -43.47
C LEU A 445 10.42 -37.57 -42.44
N GLY A 446 10.72 -36.28 -42.54
CA GLY A 446 11.58 -35.54 -41.61
C GLY A 446 11.08 -35.57 -40.15
N ALA A 447 9.76 -35.74 -39.94
CA ALA A 447 9.19 -35.85 -38.59
C ALA A 447 9.73 -37.10 -37.84
N LEU A 448 10.19 -38.13 -38.53
CA LEU A 448 10.80 -39.33 -37.93
C LEU A 448 12.30 -39.12 -37.57
N PHE A 449 12.93 -38.08 -38.03
CA PHE A 449 14.36 -37.78 -37.83
C PHE A 449 14.60 -36.44 -37.13
N ARG A 450 13.58 -35.91 -36.46
CA ARG A 450 13.64 -34.70 -35.66
C ARG A 450 12.88 -34.85 -34.34
N SER A 451 13.42 -34.24 -33.33
CA SER A 451 12.75 -34.02 -32.04
C SER A 451 12.40 -32.53 -31.91
N ALA A 452 11.19 -32.22 -31.51
CA ALA A 452 10.71 -30.84 -31.36
C ALA A 452 10.11 -30.66 -29.97
N GLN A 453 10.51 -29.61 -29.31
CA GLN A 453 9.98 -29.19 -28.02
C GLN A 453 9.47 -27.74 -28.14
N TYR A 454 8.25 -27.54 -27.75
CA TYR A 454 7.62 -26.24 -27.65
C TYR A 454 7.14 -26.00 -26.22
N GLN A 455 7.54 -24.88 -25.64
CA GLN A 455 7.13 -24.47 -24.30
C GLN A 455 6.65 -23.03 -24.35
N LYS A 456 5.48 -22.75 -23.78
CA LYS A 456 4.88 -21.44 -23.68
C LYS A 456 4.49 -21.17 -22.25
N ASN A 457 4.99 -20.06 -21.69
CA ASN A 457 4.66 -19.57 -20.35
C ASN A 457 4.06 -18.18 -20.48
N GLU A 458 2.84 -18.00 -20.03
CA GLU A 458 2.13 -16.74 -19.98
C GLU A 458 1.82 -16.39 -18.53
N THR A 459 2.12 -15.16 -18.14
CA THR A 459 1.81 -14.65 -16.79
C THR A 459 1.10 -13.31 -16.91
N ASP A 460 -0.08 -13.25 -16.34
CA ASP A 460 -0.91 -12.06 -16.22
C ASP A 460 -0.98 -11.67 -14.75
N LEU A 461 -0.52 -10.47 -14.40
CA LEU A 461 -0.59 -9.90 -13.05
C LEU A 461 -1.39 -8.61 -13.08
N ALA A 462 -2.29 -8.44 -12.12
CA ALA A 462 -2.98 -7.19 -11.86
C ALA A 462 -2.96 -6.86 -10.36
N ILE A 463 -2.62 -5.62 -10.03
CA ILE A 463 -2.65 -5.08 -8.66
C ILE A 463 -3.76 -4.05 -8.60
N ILE A 464 -4.81 -4.35 -7.85
CA ILE A 464 -6.03 -3.54 -7.72
C ILE A 464 -6.09 -2.97 -6.32
N VAL A 465 -6.46 -1.71 -6.19
CA VAL A 465 -6.62 -1.03 -4.90
C VAL A 465 -8.00 -0.42 -4.78
N THR A 466 -8.57 -0.48 -3.59
CA THR A 466 -9.90 0.08 -3.28
C THR A 466 -9.86 0.70 -1.90
N PRO A 467 -9.81 2.02 -1.77
CA PRO A 467 -9.92 2.70 -0.49
C PRO A 467 -11.39 2.81 -0.05
N ARG A 468 -11.61 2.72 1.27
CA ARG A 468 -12.93 2.95 1.88
C ARG A 468 -12.79 3.77 3.15
N ILE A 469 -13.63 4.78 3.31
CA ILE A 469 -13.72 5.54 4.55
C ILE A 469 -14.52 4.71 5.55
N VAL A 470 -13.89 4.36 6.68
CA VAL A 470 -14.50 3.50 7.70
C VAL A 470 -14.59 4.22 9.04
N ARG A 471 -15.51 3.75 9.87
CA ARG A 471 -15.65 4.20 11.26
C ARG A 471 -15.48 3.00 12.20
N PRO A 472 -14.88 3.20 13.38
CA PRO A 472 -14.79 2.15 14.37
C PRO A 472 -16.19 1.63 14.75
N THR A 473 -16.29 0.35 15.02
CA THR A 473 -17.49 -0.30 15.55
C THR A 473 -17.82 0.29 16.92
N ARG A 474 -19.08 0.34 17.28
CA ARG A 474 -19.50 0.83 18.61
C ARG A 474 -19.03 -0.13 19.69
N PRO A 475 -18.67 0.38 20.89
CA PRO A 475 -18.35 -0.49 22.02
C PRO A 475 -19.51 -1.45 22.30
N GLY A 476 -19.21 -2.76 22.32
CA GLY A 476 -20.21 -3.82 22.56
C GLY A 476 -20.80 -4.46 21.30
N ASP A 477 -20.58 -3.91 20.11
CA ASP A 477 -20.98 -4.57 18.86
C ASP A 477 -20.08 -5.79 18.59
N PRO A 478 -20.62 -6.96 18.24
CA PRO A 478 -19.84 -8.16 17.94
C PRO A 478 -19.02 -7.95 16.66
N VAL A 479 -17.71 -8.13 16.77
CA VAL A 479 -16.81 -8.15 15.61
C VAL A 479 -16.83 -9.55 15.01
N ARG A 480 -17.20 -9.67 13.74
CA ARG A 480 -17.19 -10.95 13.03
C ARG A 480 -15.78 -11.40 12.74
N THR A 481 -15.46 -12.63 13.16
CA THR A 481 -14.19 -13.27 12.88
C THR A 481 -14.37 -14.42 11.87
N PRO A 482 -13.30 -14.82 11.16
CA PRO A 482 -13.37 -15.98 10.25
C PRO A 482 -13.81 -17.28 10.94
N LEU A 483 -13.60 -17.38 12.27
CA LEU A 483 -13.94 -18.56 13.07
C LEU A 483 -15.40 -18.57 13.56
N ASP A 484 -16.15 -17.50 13.39
CA ASP A 484 -17.55 -17.43 13.88
C ASP A 484 -18.50 -18.36 13.13
N ASN A 485 -18.14 -18.75 11.91
CA ASN A 485 -18.92 -19.63 11.06
C ASN A 485 -18.58 -21.10 11.21
N THR A 486 -17.51 -21.43 11.94
CA THR A 486 -17.03 -22.80 12.15
C THR A 486 -16.70 -23.02 13.62
N LEU A 487 -16.96 -24.19 14.11
CA LEU A 487 -16.60 -24.62 15.45
C LEU A 487 -15.77 -25.90 15.33
N PRO A 488 -14.78 -26.13 16.20
CA PRO A 488 -14.01 -27.36 16.18
C PRO A 488 -14.94 -28.56 16.46
N ALA A 489 -14.78 -29.61 15.66
CA ALA A 489 -15.51 -30.84 15.84
C ALA A 489 -15.15 -31.49 17.18
N ASN A 490 -16.09 -32.23 17.77
CA ASN A 490 -15.81 -33.08 18.93
C ASN A 490 -15.19 -34.42 18.47
N ASP A 491 -14.71 -35.23 19.43
CA ASP A 491 -14.06 -36.51 19.11
C ASP A 491 -14.98 -37.48 18.35
N ALA A 492 -16.28 -37.49 18.64
CA ALA A 492 -17.23 -38.32 17.91
C ALA A 492 -17.43 -37.87 16.46
N ASP A 493 -17.53 -36.55 16.23
CA ASP A 493 -17.68 -36.01 14.88
C ASP A 493 -16.40 -36.20 14.07
N LEU A 494 -15.22 -36.06 14.70
CA LEU A 494 -13.93 -36.26 14.04
C LEU A 494 -13.69 -37.73 13.70
N PHE A 495 -13.78 -38.64 14.70
CA PHE A 495 -13.37 -40.06 14.52
C PHE A 495 -14.46 -40.94 13.91
N LEU A 496 -15.76 -40.67 14.16
CA LEU A 496 -16.85 -41.45 13.61
C LEU A 496 -17.44 -40.90 12.32
N MET A 497 -17.53 -39.54 12.20
CA MET A 497 -18.13 -38.90 11.03
C MET A 497 -17.12 -38.30 10.07
N GLY A 498 -15.82 -38.26 10.42
CA GLY A 498 -14.76 -37.69 9.60
C GLY A 498 -14.89 -36.18 9.38
N LYS A 499 -15.59 -35.45 10.28
CA LYS A 499 -15.77 -34.01 10.20
C LYS A 499 -14.68 -33.31 11.00
N ASN A 500 -13.90 -32.44 10.35
CA ASN A 500 -12.88 -31.63 11.01
C ASN A 500 -13.47 -30.39 11.68
N GLU A 501 -14.57 -29.86 11.13
CA GLU A 501 -15.27 -28.65 11.58
C GLU A 501 -16.79 -28.87 11.50
N ILE A 502 -17.53 -28.21 12.38
CA ILE A 502 -18.99 -28.20 12.39
C ILE A 502 -19.50 -26.76 12.27
N THR A 503 -20.64 -26.56 11.64
CA THR A 503 -21.27 -25.25 11.58
C THR A 503 -22.01 -24.94 12.88
N PRO A 504 -22.19 -23.64 13.27
CA PRO A 504 -22.98 -23.27 14.44
C PRO A 504 -24.44 -23.79 14.39
N ALA A 505 -24.99 -24.00 13.19
CA ALA A 505 -26.31 -24.58 13.01
C ALA A 505 -26.34 -26.07 13.38
N GLU A 506 -25.31 -26.83 12.93
CA GLU A 506 -25.15 -28.25 13.30
C GLU A 506 -24.91 -28.42 14.81
N ALA A 507 -24.11 -27.52 15.40
CA ALA A 507 -23.86 -27.50 16.84
C ALA A 507 -25.15 -27.27 17.65
N ARG A 508 -26.04 -26.36 17.20
CA ARG A 508 -27.34 -26.10 17.84
C ARG A 508 -28.27 -27.31 17.73
N LEU A 509 -28.26 -28.02 16.62
CA LEU A 509 -29.04 -29.25 16.46
C LEU A 509 -28.51 -30.38 17.38
N ALA A 510 -27.20 -30.42 17.60
CA ALA A 510 -26.58 -31.38 18.52
C ALA A 510 -26.87 -31.09 20.00
N VAL A 511 -27.02 -29.82 20.40
CA VAL A 511 -27.39 -29.40 21.78
C VAL A 511 -28.78 -29.89 22.17
N GLY A 512 -29.73 -30.00 21.23
CA GLY A 512 -31.05 -30.60 21.47
C GLY A 512 -31.00 -32.08 21.86
N HIS A 513 -29.87 -32.78 21.71
CA HIS A 513 -29.64 -34.20 22.00
C HIS A 513 -28.57 -34.43 23.09
N GLN A 514 -28.45 -33.55 24.08
CA GLN A 514 -27.56 -33.71 25.25
C GLN A 514 -26.04 -33.91 24.94
N ARG A 515 -25.54 -33.29 23.93
CA ARG A 515 -24.07 -33.22 23.72
C ARG A 515 -23.54 -31.83 24.08
N PRO A 516 -23.01 -31.61 25.29
CA PRO A 516 -22.67 -30.26 25.77
C PRO A 516 -21.32 -29.70 25.32
N PHE A 517 -20.50 -30.40 24.55
CA PHE A 517 -19.14 -29.96 24.33
C PHE A 517 -18.77 -29.89 22.84
N VAL A 518 -18.26 -28.72 22.46
CA VAL A 518 -17.66 -28.43 21.17
C VAL A 518 -16.15 -28.42 21.35
N GLY A 519 -15.43 -29.22 20.55
CA GLY A 519 -13.97 -29.34 20.58
C GLY A 519 -13.44 -30.52 21.40
N HIS A 520 -12.12 -30.79 21.26
CA HIS A 520 -11.40 -31.83 21.98
C HIS A 520 -11.14 -31.38 23.41
N MET A 521 -12.06 -31.68 24.34
CA MET A 521 -11.88 -31.43 25.75
C MET A 521 -11.53 -32.75 26.47
N LEU A 522 -10.32 -32.83 26.98
CA LEU A 522 -10.00 -33.79 28.02
C LEU A 522 -10.82 -33.41 29.25
N ASP A 523 -11.82 -34.22 29.60
CA ASP A 523 -12.59 -34.03 30.84
C ASP A 523 -11.68 -34.36 32.02
N LEU A 524 -11.05 -33.31 32.56
CA LEU A 524 -10.21 -33.39 33.77
C LEU A 524 -11.06 -33.32 35.06
N ARG A 525 -12.34 -33.61 35.02
CA ARG A 525 -13.15 -33.75 36.25
C ARG A 525 -12.63 -34.97 37.03
N LYS A 526 -11.75 -34.67 37.97
CA LYS A 526 -11.57 -35.58 39.11
C LYS A 526 -12.91 -35.68 39.82
N GLU A 527 -13.51 -36.83 39.82
CA GLU A 527 -14.58 -37.18 40.79
C GLU A 527 -14.08 -36.81 42.19
N GLY A 528 -14.70 -35.80 42.81
CA GLY A 528 -14.45 -35.50 44.21
C GLY A 528 -13.96 -34.11 44.60
N ALA A 529 -14.25 -33.04 43.89
CA ALA A 529 -14.10 -31.70 44.40
C ALA A 529 -15.47 -31.02 44.61
N ASN A 530 -15.94 -31.06 45.86
CA ASN A 530 -17.05 -30.21 46.30
C ASN A 530 -16.66 -28.74 46.15
N VAL A 531 -17.24 -28.07 45.16
CA VAL A 531 -17.11 -26.61 45.05
C VAL A 531 -18.05 -26.01 46.09
N VAL A 532 -17.45 -25.43 47.12
CA VAL A 532 -18.13 -24.56 48.08
C VAL A 532 -18.48 -23.27 47.35
N GLU A 533 -19.76 -23.05 47.12
CA GLU A 533 -20.32 -21.82 46.62
C GLU A 533 -20.11 -20.70 47.62
N VAL A 534 -19.19 -19.76 47.35
CA VAL A 534 -19.06 -18.52 48.14
C VAL A 534 -20.06 -17.53 47.57
N LYS A 535 -21.19 -17.36 48.26
CA LYS A 535 -22.12 -16.24 48.09
C LYS A 535 -21.42 -14.96 48.57
N ASN A 536 -21.31 -14.00 47.74
CA ASN A 536 -21.27 -12.57 48.06
C ASN A 536 -22.31 -11.84 47.21
#